data_abddb5acda0943779e2db78c0e50cae0
#
_entry.id   abddb5acda0943779e2db78c0e50cae0
#
_cell.length_a   1.000
_cell.length_b   1.000
_cell.length_c   1.000
_cell.angle_alpha   90.00
_cell.angle_beta   90.00
_cell.angle_gamma   90.00
#
_symmetry.space_group_name_H-M   'P 1'
#
loop_
_entity.id
_entity.type
_entity.pdbx_description
1 polymer ?
#
loop_
_entity_poly.entity_id
_entity_poly.type
_entity_poly.pdbx_seq_one_letter_code
_entity_poly.pdbx_strand_id
1 'polypeptide(L)'
;MTFQSINPASGTPVSSYEEMQRAEVSKIVEQAHSAFLGWRRTPFRDRAVPLKKAGQILRDKSKEYGRLMAEEMGKPFKDGIAEAEKCATACDYFAEHAEKFLASEDIATDAKRSFVTFQPLGVVLAVMPWNFPFWQVFRFAAPALMAGNAGVLKHASNVPGCALAIEQIFKDAGFPQNLFRTLMIGSKEVNAVIEHPLVR
;
A
#
# COMPACT_ATOMS: atom_id res chain seq x y z
N MET A 1 -0.36 -17.32 -16.64
CA MET A 1 -1.35 -17.95 -15.74
C MET A 1 -2.39 -16.91 -15.38
N THR A 2 -3.58 -17.34 -14.92
CA THR A 2 -4.64 -16.42 -14.48
C THR A 2 -4.90 -16.62 -12.98
N PHE A 3 -5.06 -15.53 -12.25
CA PHE A 3 -5.62 -15.56 -10.90
C PHE A 3 -7.13 -15.57 -11.00
N GLN A 4 -7.78 -16.36 -10.19
CA GLN A 4 -9.22 -16.40 -10.10
C GLN A 4 -9.64 -16.14 -8.66
N SER A 5 -10.45 -15.12 -8.47
CA SER A 5 -11.14 -14.87 -7.21
C SER A 5 -12.40 -15.74 -7.20
N ILE A 6 -12.60 -16.51 -6.13
CA ILE A 6 -13.72 -17.43 -5.96
C ILE A 6 -14.47 -17.04 -4.70
N ASN A 7 -15.79 -16.85 -4.83
CA ASN A 7 -16.62 -16.56 -3.67
C ASN A 7 -16.73 -17.83 -2.77
N PRO A 8 -16.21 -17.78 -1.55
CA PRO A 8 -16.16 -18.95 -0.69
C PRO A 8 -17.54 -19.42 -0.19
N ALA A 9 -18.57 -18.58 -0.25
CA ALA A 9 -19.93 -18.95 0.15
C ALA A 9 -20.67 -19.71 -0.96
N SER A 10 -20.43 -19.38 -2.23
CA SER A 10 -21.11 -20.00 -3.38
C SER A 10 -20.23 -20.96 -4.17
N GLY A 11 -18.91 -20.88 -4.02
CA GLY A 11 -17.95 -21.62 -4.85
C GLY A 11 -17.85 -21.10 -6.29
N THR A 12 -18.51 -19.98 -6.61
CA THR A 12 -18.52 -19.44 -7.97
C THR A 12 -17.38 -18.45 -8.20
N PRO A 13 -16.80 -18.39 -9.42
CA PRO A 13 -15.83 -17.37 -9.77
C PRO A 13 -16.42 -15.94 -9.66
N VAL A 14 -15.70 -15.03 -9.05
CA VAL A 14 -16.03 -13.60 -8.97
C VAL A 14 -15.39 -12.85 -10.13
N SER A 15 -14.10 -13.02 -10.31
CA SER A 15 -13.33 -12.37 -11.37
C SER A 15 -12.07 -13.14 -11.70
N SER A 16 -11.52 -12.91 -12.90
CA SER A 16 -10.26 -13.48 -13.36
C SER A 16 -9.29 -12.36 -13.74
N TYR A 17 -8.03 -12.55 -13.41
CA TYR A 17 -6.96 -11.56 -13.62
C TYR A 17 -5.75 -12.23 -14.26
N GLU A 18 -5.13 -11.56 -15.20
CA GLU A 18 -3.91 -12.08 -15.84
C GLU A 18 -2.69 -11.88 -14.94
N GLU A 19 -1.83 -12.89 -14.91
CA GLU A 19 -0.55 -12.81 -14.22
C GLU A 19 0.43 -11.97 -15.03
N MET A 20 1.06 -10.99 -14.36
CA MET A 20 2.07 -10.12 -14.96
C MET A 20 3.33 -10.89 -15.33
N GLN A 21 3.93 -10.53 -16.45
CA GLN A 21 5.22 -11.06 -16.87
C GLN A 21 6.37 -10.36 -16.12
N ARG A 22 7.51 -11.01 -15.95
CA ARG A 22 8.69 -10.46 -15.25
C ARG A 22 9.13 -9.10 -15.80
N ALA A 23 9.11 -8.92 -17.12
CA ALA A 23 9.47 -7.65 -17.75
C ALA A 23 8.50 -6.51 -17.35
N GLU A 24 7.21 -6.81 -17.24
CA GLU A 24 6.20 -5.86 -16.78
C GLU A 24 6.42 -5.51 -15.29
N VAL A 25 6.69 -6.50 -14.45
CA VAL A 25 7.00 -6.30 -13.03
C VAL A 25 8.22 -5.40 -12.85
N SER A 26 9.32 -5.66 -13.58
CA SER A 26 10.52 -4.82 -13.54
C SER A 26 10.20 -3.38 -13.92
N LYS A 27 9.45 -3.18 -15.01
CA LYS A 27 9.00 -1.85 -15.45
C LYS A 27 8.18 -1.13 -14.38
N ILE A 28 7.28 -1.85 -13.67
CA ILE A 28 6.50 -1.28 -12.56
C ILE A 28 7.40 -0.83 -11.42
N VAL A 29 8.40 -1.63 -11.04
CA VAL A 29 9.37 -1.28 -9.99
C VAL A 29 10.20 -0.05 -10.39
N GLU A 30 10.65 0.03 -11.65
CA GLU A 30 11.37 1.19 -12.20
C GLU A 30 10.50 2.46 -12.19
N GLN A 31 9.22 2.34 -12.56
CA GLN A 31 8.26 3.44 -12.49
C GLN A 31 7.97 3.88 -11.05
N ALA A 32 7.87 2.94 -10.12
CA ALA A 32 7.70 3.24 -8.71
C ALA A 32 8.94 3.96 -8.14
N HIS A 33 10.14 3.53 -8.55
CA HIS A 33 11.37 4.21 -8.19
C HIS A 33 11.43 5.65 -8.75
N SER A 34 11.03 5.85 -9.99
CA SER A 34 10.96 7.18 -10.59
C SER A 34 9.99 8.10 -9.84
N ALA A 35 8.82 7.59 -9.45
CA ALA A 35 7.86 8.33 -8.62
C ALA A 35 8.42 8.65 -7.23
N PHE A 36 9.13 7.70 -6.61
CA PHE A 36 9.82 7.86 -5.34
C PHE A 36 10.80 9.03 -5.34
N LEU A 37 11.60 9.21 -6.40
CA LEU A 37 12.60 10.27 -6.47
C LEU A 37 11.99 11.70 -6.35
N GLY A 38 10.76 11.89 -6.82
CA GLY A 38 9.99 13.12 -6.59
C GLY A 38 9.37 13.15 -5.20
N TRP A 39 8.68 12.05 -4.81
CA TRP A 39 7.94 11.96 -3.57
C TRP A 39 8.80 12.13 -2.31
N ARG A 40 10.00 11.59 -2.30
CA ARG A 40 10.94 11.72 -1.18
C ARG A 40 11.30 13.15 -0.81
N ARG A 41 11.09 14.10 -1.74
CA ARG A 41 11.37 15.54 -1.55
C ARG A 41 10.12 16.33 -1.19
N THR A 42 8.94 15.72 -1.26
CA THR A 42 7.66 16.36 -0.92
C THR A 42 7.59 16.60 0.60
N PRO A 43 7.25 17.81 1.07
CA PRO A 43 7.07 18.08 2.51
C PRO A 43 5.99 17.21 3.15
N PHE A 44 6.09 16.94 4.45
CA PHE A 44 5.11 16.13 5.19
C PHE A 44 3.68 16.66 5.06
N ARG A 45 3.49 17.98 5.17
CA ARG A 45 2.17 18.62 5.01
C ARG A 45 1.54 18.30 3.64
N ASP A 46 2.35 18.25 2.58
CA ASP A 46 1.87 18.02 1.22
C ASP A 46 1.62 16.51 0.98
N ARG A 47 2.38 15.62 1.64
CA ARG A 47 2.10 14.18 1.67
C ARG A 47 0.84 13.83 2.45
N ALA A 48 0.52 14.61 3.49
CA ALA A 48 -0.66 14.40 4.33
C ALA A 48 -1.97 14.62 3.56
N VAL A 49 -1.99 15.52 2.56
CA VAL A 49 -3.19 15.83 1.78
C VAL A 49 -3.77 14.60 1.08
N PRO A 50 -3.03 13.89 0.21
CA PRO A 50 -3.56 12.69 -0.43
C PRO A 50 -3.83 11.56 0.56
N LEU A 51 -3.08 11.45 1.67
CA LEU A 51 -3.35 10.40 2.65
C LEU A 51 -4.67 10.62 3.39
N LYS A 52 -4.99 11.85 3.79
CA LYS A 52 -6.31 12.21 4.36
C LYS A 52 -7.44 11.94 3.36
N LYS A 53 -7.22 12.24 2.07
CA LYS A 53 -8.20 11.94 1.03
C LYS A 53 -8.39 10.43 0.84
N ALA A 54 -7.36 9.62 0.94
CA ALA A 54 -7.49 8.16 0.94
C ALA A 54 -8.35 7.67 2.11
N GLY A 55 -8.16 8.24 3.31
CA GLY A 55 -9.02 7.99 4.47
C GLY A 55 -10.48 8.35 4.22
N GLN A 56 -10.75 9.48 3.56
CA GLN A 56 -12.12 9.86 3.20
C GLN A 56 -12.75 8.89 2.19
N ILE A 57 -12.03 8.51 1.15
CA ILE A 57 -12.50 7.51 0.15
C ILE A 57 -12.82 6.17 0.82
N LEU A 58 -12.00 5.73 1.77
CA LEU A 58 -12.24 4.50 2.53
C LEU A 58 -13.55 4.55 3.32
N ARG A 59 -13.89 5.68 3.93
CA ARG A 59 -15.16 5.88 4.65
C ARG A 59 -16.34 5.91 3.69
N ASP A 60 -16.25 6.71 2.64
CA ASP A 60 -17.33 6.91 1.68
C ASP A 60 -17.72 5.61 0.97
N LYS A 61 -16.73 4.74 0.71
CA LYS A 61 -16.89 3.46 0.01
C LYS A 61 -16.77 2.24 0.94
N SER A 62 -16.86 2.41 2.26
CA SER A 62 -16.66 1.31 3.21
C SER A 62 -17.58 0.11 2.97
N LYS A 63 -18.84 0.35 2.54
CA LYS A 63 -19.78 -0.71 2.17
C LYS A 63 -19.40 -1.44 0.89
N GLU A 64 -18.83 -0.74 -0.11
CA GLU A 64 -18.33 -1.34 -1.35
C GLU A 64 -17.15 -2.25 -1.05
N TYR A 65 -16.18 -1.77 -0.26
CA TYR A 65 -15.02 -2.57 0.15
C TYR A 65 -15.39 -3.73 1.08
N GLY A 66 -16.37 -3.53 1.98
CA GLY A 66 -16.89 -4.61 2.81
C GLY A 66 -17.52 -5.74 2.00
N ARG A 67 -18.25 -5.40 0.91
CA ARG A 67 -18.80 -6.38 -0.02
C ARG A 67 -17.70 -7.11 -0.78
N LEU A 68 -16.72 -6.40 -1.31
CA LEU A 68 -15.57 -6.98 -2.02
C LEU A 68 -14.82 -8.00 -1.15
N MET A 69 -14.55 -7.66 0.12
CA MET A 69 -13.93 -8.58 1.07
C MET A 69 -14.81 -9.81 1.35
N ALA A 70 -16.11 -9.65 1.44
CA ALA A 70 -17.03 -10.77 1.62
C ALA A 70 -17.03 -11.70 0.38
N GLU A 71 -17.03 -11.14 -0.81
CA GLU A 71 -17.04 -11.89 -2.08
C GLU A 71 -15.73 -12.61 -2.36
N GLU A 72 -14.57 -12.03 -2.04
CA GLU A 72 -13.28 -12.64 -2.35
C GLU A 72 -12.75 -13.60 -1.27
N MET A 73 -13.06 -13.34 0.01
CA MET A 73 -12.48 -14.15 1.09
C MET A 73 -13.45 -14.50 2.24
N GLY A 74 -14.73 -14.22 2.07
CA GLY A 74 -15.77 -14.64 3.03
C GLY A 74 -15.80 -13.83 4.33
N LYS A 75 -15.23 -12.62 4.35
CA LYS A 75 -15.31 -11.76 5.53
C LYS A 75 -16.76 -11.38 5.82
N PRO A 76 -17.24 -11.44 7.08
CA PRO A 76 -18.55 -10.91 7.45
C PRO A 76 -18.66 -9.45 7.01
N PHE A 77 -19.76 -9.09 6.33
CA PHE A 77 -19.91 -7.77 5.70
C PHE A 77 -19.69 -6.61 6.67
N LYS A 78 -20.21 -6.71 7.90
CA LYS A 78 -20.00 -5.70 8.94
C LYS A 78 -18.54 -5.54 9.33
N ASP A 79 -17.80 -6.65 9.40
CA ASP A 79 -16.38 -6.64 9.75
C ASP A 79 -15.53 -6.05 8.60
N GLY A 80 -15.94 -6.28 7.36
CA GLY A 80 -15.32 -5.64 6.19
C GLY A 80 -15.50 -4.12 6.20
N ILE A 81 -16.69 -3.62 6.53
CA ILE A 81 -16.93 -2.18 6.72
C ILE A 81 -16.02 -1.62 7.82
N ALA A 82 -16.00 -2.27 8.99
CA ALA A 82 -15.18 -1.84 10.13
C ALA A 82 -13.68 -1.86 9.78
N GLU A 83 -13.23 -2.82 8.97
CA GLU A 83 -11.83 -2.87 8.49
C GLU A 83 -11.50 -1.67 7.60
N ALA A 84 -12.36 -1.30 6.66
CA ALA A 84 -12.16 -0.12 5.81
C ALA A 84 -12.11 1.17 6.64
N GLU A 85 -13.01 1.32 7.62
CA GLU A 85 -13.04 2.47 8.54
C GLU A 85 -11.78 2.53 9.43
N LYS A 86 -11.28 1.38 9.89
CA LYS A 86 -10.01 1.28 10.61
C LYS A 86 -8.83 1.73 9.75
N CYS A 87 -8.80 1.37 8.47
CA CYS A 87 -7.79 1.84 7.53
C CYS A 87 -7.85 3.37 7.37
N ALA A 88 -9.04 3.94 7.29
CA ALA A 88 -9.22 5.39 7.23
C ALA A 88 -8.67 6.10 8.47
N THR A 89 -8.92 5.55 9.66
CA THR A 89 -8.36 6.07 10.92
C THR A 89 -6.83 6.05 10.92
N ALA A 90 -6.22 4.98 10.38
CA ALA A 90 -4.76 4.92 10.24
C ALA A 90 -4.22 5.98 9.27
N CYS A 91 -4.92 6.24 8.15
CA CYS A 91 -4.55 7.31 7.23
C CYS A 91 -4.53 8.68 7.92
N ASP A 92 -5.58 9.01 8.69
CA ASP A 92 -5.63 10.27 9.43
C ASP A 92 -4.52 10.35 10.47
N TYR A 93 -4.31 9.29 11.25
CA TYR A 93 -3.29 9.24 12.28
C TYR A 93 -1.89 9.51 11.73
N PHE A 94 -1.49 8.81 10.67
CA PHE A 94 -0.16 9.00 10.09
C PHE A 94 -0.03 10.33 9.33
N ALA A 95 -1.11 10.85 8.74
CA ALA A 95 -1.12 12.18 8.13
C ALA A 95 -0.87 13.29 9.16
N GLU A 96 -1.30 13.09 10.41
CA GLU A 96 -1.16 14.08 11.49
C GLU A 96 0.15 13.94 12.28
N HIS A 97 0.69 12.72 12.39
CA HIS A 97 1.77 12.46 13.35
C HIS A 97 3.12 12.10 12.71
N ALA A 98 3.16 11.76 11.40
CA ALA A 98 4.39 11.26 10.76
C ALA A 98 5.56 12.26 10.84
N GLU A 99 5.31 13.55 10.69
CA GLU A 99 6.34 14.58 10.81
C GLU A 99 7.01 14.56 12.19
N LYS A 100 6.22 14.40 13.25
CA LYS A 100 6.73 14.28 14.63
C LYS A 100 7.55 13.01 14.83
N PHE A 101 7.07 11.87 14.28
CA PHE A 101 7.76 10.58 14.43
C PHE A 101 9.10 10.53 13.71
N LEU A 102 9.25 11.31 12.64
CA LEU A 102 10.44 11.32 11.78
C LEU A 102 11.23 12.64 11.94
N ALA A 103 10.94 13.42 12.98
CA ALA A 103 11.74 14.59 13.33
C ALA A 103 13.17 14.18 13.67
N SER A 104 14.13 15.03 13.29
CA SER A 104 15.53 14.80 13.67
C SER A 104 15.69 14.87 15.19
N GLU A 105 16.53 13.99 15.73
CA GLU A 105 16.81 13.88 17.16
C GLU A 105 18.22 14.42 17.42
N ASP A 106 18.34 15.54 18.13
CA ASP A 106 19.64 16.08 18.53
C ASP A 106 20.27 15.21 19.63
N ILE A 107 21.53 14.85 19.44
CA ILE A 107 22.30 13.99 20.34
C ILE A 107 23.43 14.82 20.97
N ALA A 108 23.51 14.85 22.31
CA ALA A 108 24.57 15.52 23.00
C ALA A 108 25.90 14.76 22.86
N THR A 109 26.91 15.44 22.28
CA THR A 109 28.30 14.93 22.11
C THR A 109 29.28 16.11 22.31
N ASP A 110 30.57 15.84 22.16
CA ASP A 110 31.65 16.83 22.14
C ASP A 110 31.77 17.60 20.82
N ALA A 111 31.02 17.17 19.76
CA ALA A 111 30.98 17.87 18.49
C ALA A 111 30.10 19.12 18.56
N LYS A 112 30.28 20.04 17.59
CA LYS A 112 29.47 21.26 17.50
C LYS A 112 27.97 20.96 17.34
N ARG A 113 27.59 19.89 16.64
CA ARG A 113 26.23 19.39 16.48
C ARG A 113 26.26 17.92 16.07
N SER A 114 25.46 17.12 16.75
CA SER A 114 25.22 15.72 16.39
C SER A 114 23.72 15.46 16.39
N PHE A 115 23.23 14.72 15.41
CA PHE A 115 21.82 14.39 15.31
C PHE A 115 21.59 13.10 14.52
N VAL A 116 20.48 12.44 14.81
CA VAL A 116 19.93 11.35 14.00
C VAL A 116 18.87 11.94 13.07
N THR A 117 18.87 11.53 11.82
CA THR A 117 17.83 11.89 10.85
C THR A 117 17.32 10.67 10.12
N PHE A 118 16.03 10.66 9.83
CA PHE A 118 15.36 9.56 9.11
C PHE A 118 15.26 9.90 7.63
N GLN A 119 15.60 8.94 6.78
CA GLN A 119 15.53 9.07 5.33
C GLN A 119 14.69 7.94 4.74
N PRO A 120 13.88 8.21 3.68
CA PRO A 120 13.14 7.15 3.02
C PRO A 120 14.07 6.16 2.31
N LEU A 121 13.74 4.89 2.40
CA LEU A 121 14.53 3.79 1.85
C LEU A 121 14.47 3.71 0.31
N GLY A 122 13.28 3.88 -0.26
CA GLY A 122 13.06 3.69 -1.69
C GLY A 122 11.73 3.01 -2.00
N VAL A 123 11.77 2.04 -2.90
CA VAL A 123 10.64 1.17 -3.23
C VAL A 123 10.60 0.02 -2.22
N VAL A 124 9.53 -0.10 -1.45
CA VAL A 124 9.35 -1.14 -0.45
C VAL A 124 8.35 -2.18 -0.96
N LEU A 125 8.75 -3.46 -0.95
CA LEU A 125 7.86 -4.57 -1.28
C LEU A 125 7.02 -4.95 -0.06
N ALA A 126 5.70 -4.99 -0.25
CA ALA A 126 4.74 -5.52 0.71
C ALA A 126 4.19 -6.86 0.23
N VAL A 127 4.44 -7.93 0.99
CA VAL A 127 3.84 -9.26 0.76
C VAL A 127 2.79 -9.48 1.84
N MET A 128 1.50 -9.45 1.47
CA MET A 128 0.41 -9.37 2.44
C MET A 128 -0.53 -10.56 2.38
N PRO A 129 -1.01 -11.04 3.54
CA PRO A 129 -1.97 -12.15 3.65
C PRO A 129 -3.41 -11.68 3.40
N TRP A 130 -4.31 -12.64 3.21
CA TRP A 130 -5.70 -12.43 2.83
C TRP A 130 -6.67 -12.11 3.99
N ASN A 131 -6.32 -12.43 5.22
CA ASN A 131 -7.27 -12.43 6.35
C ASN A 131 -7.75 -11.04 6.80
N PHE A 132 -6.95 -10.01 6.55
CA PHE A 132 -7.30 -8.59 6.69
C PHE A 132 -6.79 -7.83 5.46
N PRO A 133 -7.46 -8.00 4.29
CA PRO A 133 -6.89 -7.61 3.00
C PRO A 133 -6.62 -6.11 2.87
N PHE A 134 -7.44 -5.26 3.49
CA PHE A 134 -7.19 -3.83 3.51
C PHE A 134 -6.26 -3.42 4.65
N TRP A 135 -6.51 -3.91 5.87
CA TRP A 135 -5.76 -3.48 7.04
C TRP A 135 -4.28 -3.80 6.96
N GLN A 136 -3.91 -5.02 6.51
CA GLN A 136 -2.51 -5.41 6.39
C GLN A 136 -1.75 -4.47 5.44
N VAL A 137 -2.40 -4.00 4.39
CA VAL A 137 -1.79 -3.07 3.43
C VAL A 137 -1.73 -1.65 3.99
N PHE A 138 -2.84 -1.11 4.51
CA PHE A 138 -2.87 0.28 4.99
C PHE A 138 -1.99 0.52 6.21
N ARG A 139 -1.88 -0.44 7.15
CA ARG A 139 -0.95 -0.33 8.29
C ARG A 139 0.52 -0.27 7.88
N PHE A 140 0.85 -0.77 6.69
CA PHE A 140 2.17 -0.62 6.06
C PHE A 140 2.22 0.66 5.21
N ALA A 141 1.28 0.81 4.27
CA ALA A 141 1.35 1.84 3.25
C ALA A 141 1.22 3.27 3.81
N ALA A 142 0.32 3.49 4.78
CA ALA A 142 0.12 4.81 5.34
C ALA A 142 1.41 5.39 5.96
N PRO A 143 2.10 4.73 6.90
CA PRO A 143 3.37 5.23 7.43
C PRO A 143 4.49 5.23 6.38
N ALA A 144 4.58 4.22 5.50
CA ALA A 144 5.64 4.13 4.49
C ALA A 144 5.57 5.28 3.46
N LEU A 145 4.36 5.61 2.98
CA LEU A 145 4.15 6.72 2.06
C LEU A 145 4.38 8.07 2.75
N MET A 146 3.97 8.25 4.01
CA MET A 146 4.27 9.44 4.79
C MET A 146 5.77 9.60 5.05
N ALA A 147 6.50 8.51 5.24
CA ALA A 147 7.96 8.53 5.36
C ALA A 147 8.66 8.88 4.02
N GLY A 148 7.93 8.94 2.91
CA GLY A 148 8.46 9.32 1.59
C GLY A 148 8.91 8.15 0.74
N ASN A 149 8.55 6.91 1.09
CA ASN A 149 8.81 5.72 0.28
C ASN A 149 7.76 5.56 -0.83
N ALA A 150 8.07 4.72 -1.81
CA ALA A 150 7.11 4.13 -2.72
C ALA A 150 6.80 2.69 -2.28
N GLY A 151 5.66 2.16 -2.69
CA GLY A 151 5.25 0.80 -2.36
C GLY A 151 4.90 -0.04 -3.59
N VAL A 152 5.32 -1.29 -3.59
CA VAL A 152 4.81 -2.32 -4.50
C VAL A 152 4.19 -3.44 -3.68
N LEU A 153 2.97 -3.82 -4.03
CA LEU A 153 2.16 -4.78 -3.28
C LEU A 153 2.06 -6.11 -4.02
N LYS A 154 2.53 -7.18 -3.41
CA LYS A 154 2.12 -8.54 -3.75
C LYS A 154 1.12 -9.03 -2.72
N HIS A 155 -0.15 -9.02 -3.07
CA HIS A 155 -1.20 -9.53 -2.18
C HIS A 155 -1.39 -11.05 -2.30
N ALA A 156 -2.14 -11.64 -1.38
CA ALA A 156 -2.54 -13.04 -1.49
C ALA A 156 -3.37 -13.26 -2.77
N SER A 157 -3.19 -14.42 -3.41
CA SER A 157 -3.73 -14.69 -4.75
C SER A 157 -5.27 -14.84 -4.78
N ASN A 158 -5.89 -15.02 -3.62
CA ASN A 158 -7.35 -15.15 -3.47
C ASN A 158 -8.09 -13.82 -3.25
N VAL A 159 -7.37 -12.69 -3.12
CA VAL A 159 -7.95 -11.35 -2.92
C VAL A 159 -7.40 -10.31 -3.91
N PRO A 160 -7.35 -10.64 -5.22
CA PRO A 160 -6.77 -9.76 -6.23
C PRO A 160 -7.58 -8.47 -6.42
N GLY A 161 -8.90 -8.53 -6.32
CA GLY A 161 -9.77 -7.35 -6.40
C GLY A 161 -9.53 -6.38 -5.24
N CYS A 162 -9.33 -6.88 -4.02
CA CYS A 162 -8.93 -6.04 -2.87
C CYS A 162 -7.60 -5.32 -3.15
N ALA A 163 -6.61 -6.01 -3.71
CA ALA A 163 -5.32 -5.42 -4.05
C ALA A 163 -5.45 -4.27 -5.06
N LEU A 164 -6.21 -4.47 -6.13
CA LEU A 164 -6.46 -3.45 -7.15
C LEU A 164 -7.31 -2.29 -6.63
N ALA A 165 -8.29 -2.56 -5.78
CA ALA A 165 -9.10 -1.52 -5.12
C ALA A 165 -8.23 -0.61 -4.25
N ILE A 166 -7.25 -1.17 -3.53
CA ILE A 166 -6.30 -0.39 -2.72
C ILE A 166 -5.42 0.50 -3.59
N GLU A 167 -4.86 -0.02 -4.69
CA GLU A 167 -4.11 0.80 -5.66
C GLU A 167 -4.97 1.95 -6.20
N GLN A 168 -6.24 1.65 -6.55
CA GLN A 168 -7.17 2.66 -7.05
C GLN A 168 -7.50 3.74 -6.01
N ILE A 169 -7.60 3.37 -4.71
CA ILE A 169 -7.79 4.36 -3.63
C ILE A 169 -6.64 5.37 -3.61
N PHE A 170 -5.39 4.92 -3.65
CA PHE A 170 -4.24 5.83 -3.65
C PHE A 170 -4.21 6.71 -4.90
N LYS A 171 -4.55 6.17 -6.05
CA LYS A 171 -4.67 6.93 -7.31
C LYS A 171 -5.75 8.01 -7.22
N ASP A 172 -6.97 7.66 -6.78
CA ASP A 172 -8.11 8.57 -6.64
C ASP A 172 -7.87 9.62 -5.55
N ALA A 173 -7.07 9.29 -4.54
CA ALA A 173 -6.66 10.21 -3.50
C ALA A 173 -5.67 11.28 -4.00
N GLY A 174 -5.07 11.09 -5.16
CA GLY A 174 -4.15 12.05 -5.77
C GLY A 174 -2.67 11.83 -5.41
N PHE A 175 -2.29 10.63 -4.98
CA PHE A 175 -0.87 10.27 -4.93
C PHE A 175 -0.24 10.30 -6.32
N PRO A 176 1.06 10.58 -6.44
CA PRO A 176 1.75 10.50 -7.73
C PRO A 176 1.52 9.16 -8.43
N GLN A 177 1.36 9.21 -9.75
CA GLN A 177 1.23 8.00 -10.55
C GLN A 177 2.40 7.05 -10.28
N ASN A 178 2.12 5.76 -10.17
CA ASN A 178 3.07 4.68 -9.89
C ASN A 178 3.71 4.70 -8.49
N LEU A 179 3.36 5.61 -7.59
CA LEU A 179 3.95 5.61 -6.25
C LEU A 179 3.55 4.38 -5.42
N PHE A 180 2.33 3.88 -5.62
CA PHE A 180 1.88 2.62 -5.03
C PHE A 180 1.26 1.75 -6.13
N ARG A 181 1.81 0.56 -6.33
CA ARG A 181 1.41 -0.35 -7.41
C ARG A 181 1.22 -1.77 -6.91
N THR A 182 0.22 -2.44 -7.45
CA THR A 182 -0.04 -3.86 -7.22
C THR A 182 0.68 -4.71 -8.26
N LEU A 183 1.36 -5.75 -7.81
CA LEU A 183 2.00 -6.76 -8.64
C LEU A 183 1.11 -8.01 -8.69
N MET A 184 0.46 -8.23 -9.82
CA MET A 184 -0.38 -9.42 -10.05
C MET A 184 0.52 -10.60 -10.42
N ILE A 185 1.23 -11.15 -9.43
CA ILE A 185 2.20 -12.25 -9.57
C ILE A 185 1.94 -13.37 -8.59
N GLY A 186 2.30 -14.59 -8.97
CA GLY A 186 2.30 -15.76 -8.09
C GLY A 186 3.42 -15.72 -7.05
N SER A 187 3.31 -16.57 -6.02
CA SER A 187 4.32 -16.64 -4.95
C SER A 187 5.71 -17.02 -5.44
N LYS A 188 5.81 -17.76 -6.54
CA LYS A 188 7.09 -18.18 -7.15
C LYS A 188 7.89 -17.01 -7.72
N GLU A 189 7.21 -15.93 -8.11
CA GLU A 189 7.84 -14.75 -8.71
C GLU A 189 8.31 -13.71 -7.67
N VAL A 190 7.98 -13.91 -6.39
CA VAL A 190 8.30 -12.93 -5.32
C VAL A 190 9.80 -12.76 -5.13
N ASN A 191 10.57 -13.85 -5.22
CA ASN A 191 12.03 -13.77 -5.05
C ASN A 191 12.69 -12.86 -6.09
N ALA A 192 12.22 -12.88 -7.34
CA ALA A 192 12.72 -11.99 -8.38
C ALA A 192 12.45 -10.51 -8.08
N VAL A 193 11.38 -10.22 -7.35
CA VAL A 193 11.07 -8.84 -6.89
C VAL A 193 11.96 -8.45 -5.69
N ILE A 194 12.19 -9.37 -4.75
CA ILE A 194 13.08 -9.15 -3.60
C ILE A 194 14.52 -8.87 -4.06
N GLU A 195 14.98 -9.59 -5.07
CA GLU A 195 16.35 -9.46 -5.63
C GLU A 195 16.49 -8.26 -6.59
N HIS A 196 15.40 -7.57 -6.90
CA HIS A 196 15.44 -6.43 -7.81
C HIS A 196 16.24 -5.26 -7.20
N PRO A 197 17.25 -4.67 -7.92
CA PRO A 197 18.19 -3.70 -7.35
C PRO A 197 17.55 -2.39 -6.85
N LEU A 198 16.33 -2.08 -7.24
CA LEU A 198 15.59 -0.89 -6.80
C LEU A 198 14.63 -1.16 -5.63
N VAL A 199 14.44 -2.42 -5.23
CA VAL A 199 13.64 -2.79 -4.05
C VAL A 199 14.51 -2.80 -2.80
N ARG A 200 13.94 -2.36 -1.66
CA ARG A 200 14.65 -2.19 -0.38
C ARG A 200 13.92 -2.92 0.73
#